data_cdf5fcd7f80c1cbbcd1c8bb70a71643b
#
_entry.id   cdf5fcd7f80c1cbbcd1c8bb70a71643b
#
_cell.length_a   1.000
_cell.length_b   1.000
_cell.length_c   1.000
_cell.angle_alpha   90.00
_cell.angle_beta   90.00
_cell.angle_gamma   90.00
#
_symmetry.space_group_name_H-M   'P 1'
#
loop_
_entity.id
_entity.type
_entity.pdbx_description
1 polymer ?
#
loop_
_entity_poly.entity_id
_entity_poly.type
_entity_poly.pdbx_seq_one_letter_code
_entity_poly.pdbx_strand_id
1 'polypeptide(L)'
;TSVMKDNNNIIELDNLQTNFFTDNGTVKSVNGVSFNIPKNKIVGVVGESGCGKSVTSLSIMQLVQAPQGQVVGGEIRFNSDDLGLDENGNKLAYNIAKMPTKEMFNVRGKDITMIFQEPMTSLNPVFTIGYQLDEVMFIHYPNMPKEEVKAHTIEMLNLVGISMPERVYKSYPHELSGGMRQRVM
;
A
#
# COMPACT_ATOMS: atom_id res chain seq x y z
N THR A 1 -13.17 -9.46 -11.98
CA THR A 1 -12.02 -10.36 -11.86
C THR A 1 -11.31 -10.47 -13.20
N SER A 2 -10.00 -10.53 -13.17
CA SER A 2 -9.12 -10.81 -14.30
C SER A 2 -8.43 -12.17 -14.07
N VAL A 3 -7.57 -12.58 -14.98
CA VAL A 3 -6.78 -13.80 -14.89
C VAL A 3 -5.31 -13.44 -14.94
N MET A 4 -4.49 -14.04 -14.07
CA MET A 4 -3.03 -13.89 -14.14
C MET A 4 -2.49 -14.48 -15.45
N LYS A 5 -1.57 -13.78 -16.10
CA LYS A 5 -0.84 -14.32 -17.26
C LYS A 5 0.21 -15.34 -16.82
N ASP A 6 0.82 -15.13 -15.64
CA ASP A 6 1.77 -16.04 -15.04
C ASP A 6 1.49 -16.14 -13.52
N ASN A 7 1.22 -17.35 -13.05
CA ASN A 7 0.94 -17.64 -11.64
C ASN A 7 2.13 -17.37 -10.71
N ASN A 8 3.34 -17.25 -11.25
CA ASN A 8 4.54 -16.90 -10.48
C ASN A 8 4.62 -15.40 -10.15
N ASN A 9 3.79 -14.58 -10.77
CA ASN A 9 3.72 -13.15 -10.46
C ASN A 9 2.74 -12.86 -9.32
N ILE A 10 3.08 -11.87 -8.49
CA ILE A 10 2.16 -11.33 -7.49
C ILE A 10 1.36 -10.15 -8.06
N ILE A 11 2.00 -9.31 -8.86
CA ILE A 11 1.36 -8.21 -9.57
C ILE A 11 1.80 -8.22 -11.02
N GLU A 12 0.86 -7.94 -11.91
CA GLU A 12 1.12 -7.71 -13.33
C GLU A 12 0.49 -6.38 -13.74
N LEU A 13 1.31 -5.45 -14.20
CA LEU A 13 0.87 -4.23 -14.86
C LEU A 13 0.82 -4.45 -16.36
N ASP A 14 -0.30 -4.14 -16.98
CA ASP A 14 -0.51 -4.30 -18.39
C ASP A 14 -1.05 -3.00 -18.99
N ASN A 15 -0.20 -2.31 -19.73
CA ASN A 15 -0.52 -1.04 -20.41
C ASN A 15 -1.14 0.00 -19.46
N LEU A 16 -0.63 0.11 -18.25
CA LEU A 16 -1.15 1.05 -17.24
C LEU A 16 -1.05 2.48 -17.75
N GLN A 17 -2.17 3.19 -17.66
CA GLN A 17 -2.28 4.60 -18.02
C GLN A 17 -2.90 5.39 -16.87
N THR A 18 -2.19 6.39 -16.37
CA THR A 18 -2.66 7.30 -15.31
C THR A 18 -2.44 8.72 -15.74
N ASN A 19 -3.53 9.49 -15.80
CA ASN A 19 -3.54 10.88 -16.22
C ASN A 19 -3.91 11.81 -15.06
N PHE A 20 -3.39 13.04 -15.12
CA PHE A 20 -3.84 14.15 -14.29
C PHE A 20 -4.51 15.20 -15.19
N PHE A 21 -5.74 15.54 -14.85
CA PHE A 21 -6.54 16.55 -15.54
C PHE A 21 -6.39 17.87 -14.80
N THR A 22 -5.75 18.84 -15.43
CA THR A 22 -5.48 20.18 -14.87
C THR A 22 -6.14 21.25 -15.73
N ASP A 23 -6.26 22.46 -15.21
CA ASP A 23 -6.78 23.60 -15.96
C ASP A 23 -5.96 23.92 -17.24
N ASN A 24 -4.70 23.52 -17.25
CA ASN A 24 -3.76 23.71 -18.36
C ASN A 24 -3.71 22.50 -19.32
N GLY A 25 -4.56 21.49 -19.12
CA GLY A 25 -4.62 20.30 -19.96
C GLY A 25 -4.35 19.00 -19.22
N THR A 26 -4.21 17.92 -19.97
CA THR A 26 -4.01 16.57 -19.44
C THR A 26 -2.52 16.22 -19.39
N VAL A 27 -2.05 15.84 -18.20
CA VAL A 27 -0.71 15.30 -17.99
C VAL A 27 -0.78 13.77 -17.93
N LYS A 28 -0.15 13.09 -18.89
CA LYS A 28 -0.05 11.62 -18.94
C LYS A 28 1.14 11.15 -18.10
N SER A 29 0.96 11.07 -16.79
CA SER A 29 2.05 10.74 -15.86
C SER A 29 2.52 9.28 -15.99
N VAL A 30 1.63 8.37 -16.29
CA VAL A 30 1.94 6.97 -16.66
C VAL A 30 1.26 6.73 -18.01
N ASN A 31 2.02 6.35 -19.01
CA ASN A 31 1.55 6.25 -20.40
C ASN A 31 1.92 4.89 -21.01
N GLY A 32 1.15 3.87 -20.68
CA GLY A 32 1.31 2.53 -21.23
C GLY A 32 2.44 1.72 -20.62
N VAL A 33 2.56 1.73 -19.31
CA VAL A 33 3.60 0.98 -18.58
C VAL A 33 3.17 -0.46 -18.36
N SER A 34 4.05 -1.40 -18.70
CA SER A 34 3.85 -2.83 -18.49
C SER A 34 5.09 -3.44 -17.84
N PHE A 35 4.92 -4.07 -16.69
CA PHE A 35 5.93 -4.92 -16.05
C PHE A 35 5.28 -5.83 -15.01
N ASN A 36 6.03 -6.82 -14.55
CA ASN A 36 5.55 -7.80 -13.58
C ASN A 36 6.39 -7.73 -12.31
N ILE A 37 5.76 -8.04 -11.18
CA ILE A 37 6.42 -8.27 -9.90
C ILE A 37 6.27 -9.74 -9.58
N PRO A 38 7.36 -10.55 -9.69
CA PRO A 38 7.31 -11.96 -9.35
C PRO A 38 7.14 -12.16 -7.83
N LYS A 39 6.52 -13.28 -7.45
CA LYS A 39 6.43 -13.68 -6.04
C LYS A 39 7.82 -13.86 -5.43
N ASN A 40 7.97 -13.45 -4.18
CA ASN A 40 9.22 -13.58 -3.39
C ASN A 40 10.45 -12.93 -4.05
N LYS A 41 10.24 -11.89 -4.85
CA LYS A 41 11.31 -11.11 -5.49
C LYS A 41 11.20 -9.63 -5.14
N ILE A 42 12.33 -8.95 -5.23
CA ILE A 42 12.40 -7.49 -5.11
C ILE A 42 12.59 -6.93 -6.52
N VAL A 43 11.69 -6.02 -6.90
CA VAL A 43 11.76 -5.32 -8.19
C VAL A 43 12.11 -3.86 -7.95
N GLY A 44 13.21 -3.41 -8.53
CA GLY A 44 13.62 -2.00 -8.51
C GLY A 44 13.02 -1.24 -9.69
N VAL A 45 12.38 -0.11 -9.40
CA VAL A 45 11.87 0.82 -10.42
C VAL A 45 12.73 2.07 -10.41
N VAL A 46 13.46 2.31 -11.49
CA VAL A 46 14.39 3.42 -11.64
C VAL A 46 13.96 4.36 -12.75
N GLY A 47 14.33 5.61 -12.63
CA GLY A 47 14.02 6.63 -13.62
C GLY A 47 14.28 8.04 -13.06
N GLU A 48 14.27 9.04 -13.92
CA GLU A 48 14.45 10.44 -13.55
C GLU A 48 13.29 10.96 -12.68
N SER A 49 13.51 12.08 -11.99
CA SER A 49 12.46 12.74 -11.23
C SER A 49 11.29 13.12 -12.13
N GLY A 50 10.05 12.86 -11.69
CA GLY A 50 8.86 13.20 -12.46
C GLY A 50 8.49 12.22 -13.59
N CYS A 51 9.22 11.12 -13.78
CA CYS A 51 8.95 10.15 -14.85
C CYS A 51 7.81 9.14 -14.53
N GLY A 52 7.05 9.34 -13.46
CA GLY A 52 5.87 8.51 -13.15
C GLY A 52 6.09 7.33 -12.20
N LYS A 53 7.29 7.15 -11.61
CA LYS A 53 7.56 6.05 -10.65
C LYS A 53 6.59 6.05 -9.47
N SER A 54 6.49 7.19 -8.78
CA SER A 54 5.59 7.33 -7.62
C SER A 54 4.12 7.23 -8.01
N VAL A 55 3.74 7.77 -9.15
CA VAL A 55 2.37 7.69 -9.68
C VAL A 55 2.00 6.24 -10.01
N THR A 56 2.93 5.44 -10.52
CA THR A 56 2.72 4.00 -10.76
C THR A 56 2.41 3.28 -9.46
N SER A 57 3.19 3.50 -8.40
CA SER A 57 2.96 2.91 -7.08
C SER A 57 1.63 3.37 -6.46
N LEU A 58 1.31 4.67 -6.56
CA LEU A 58 0.03 5.23 -6.12
C LEU A 58 -1.16 4.64 -6.90
N SER A 59 -0.98 4.35 -8.18
CA SER A 59 -2.00 3.71 -9.01
C SER A 59 -2.29 2.27 -8.54
N ILE A 60 -1.26 1.50 -8.18
CA ILE A 60 -1.42 0.15 -7.61
C ILE A 60 -2.22 0.21 -6.30
N MET A 61 -2.00 1.23 -5.48
CA MET A 61 -2.71 1.42 -4.22
C MET A 61 -4.06 2.13 -4.36
N GLN A 62 -4.45 2.56 -5.56
CA GLN A 62 -5.59 3.47 -5.78
C GLN A 62 -5.53 4.72 -4.89
N LEU A 63 -4.35 5.29 -4.73
CA LEU A 63 -4.12 6.51 -3.94
C LEU A 63 -3.87 7.74 -4.82
N VAL A 64 -4.06 7.64 -6.12
CA VAL A 64 -4.04 8.77 -7.03
C VAL A 64 -5.23 9.68 -6.69
N GLN A 65 -4.94 10.96 -6.45
CA GLN A 65 -5.95 11.91 -5.97
C GLN A 65 -6.98 12.25 -7.05
N ALA A 66 -8.21 11.78 -6.87
CA ALA A 66 -9.35 12.20 -7.66
C ALA A 66 -9.84 13.61 -7.20
N PRO A 67 -10.47 14.40 -8.11
CA PRO A 67 -10.79 14.08 -9.50
C PRO A 67 -9.65 14.33 -10.49
N GLN A 68 -8.57 15.00 -10.09
CA GLN A 68 -7.50 15.40 -11.00
C GLN A 68 -6.73 14.19 -11.53
N GLY A 69 -6.36 13.26 -10.65
CA GLY A 69 -5.65 12.05 -11.03
C GLY A 69 -6.59 10.85 -11.21
N GLN A 70 -6.45 10.13 -12.31
CA GLN A 70 -7.27 8.96 -12.63
C GLN A 70 -6.46 7.92 -13.40
N VAL A 71 -6.67 6.64 -13.05
CA VAL A 71 -6.26 5.52 -13.89
C VAL A 71 -7.26 5.42 -15.05
N VAL A 72 -6.80 5.71 -16.25
CA VAL A 72 -7.65 5.82 -17.45
C VAL A 72 -7.56 4.61 -18.38
N GLY A 73 -6.60 3.73 -18.16
CA GLY A 73 -6.43 2.55 -19.02
C GLY A 73 -5.48 1.52 -18.42
N GLY A 74 -5.52 0.34 -19.05
CA GLY A 74 -4.72 -0.80 -18.65
C GLY A 74 -5.30 -1.61 -17.52
N GLU A 75 -4.53 -2.57 -17.05
CA GLU A 75 -4.88 -3.47 -15.95
C GLU A 75 -3.78 -3.53 -14.90
N ILE A 76 -4.19 -3.72 -13.66
CA ILE A 76 -3.32 -4.02 -12.53
C ILE A 76 -3.85 -5.33 -11.93
N ARG A 77 -3.29 -6.47 -12.36
CA ARG A 77 -3.70 -7.78 -11.87
C ARG A 77 -2.95 -8.12 -10.60
N PHE A 78 -3.70 -8.37 -9.54
CA PHE A 78 -3.18 -8.79 -8.25
C PHE A 78 -3.56 -10.25 -7.97
N ASN A 79 -2.54 -11.08 -7.74
CA ASN A 79 -2.67 -12.51 -7.45
C ASN A 79 -2.95 -12.69 -5.95
N SER A 80 -4.23 -12.59 -5.57
CA SER A 80 -4.65 -12.80 -4.19
C SER A 80 -4.88 -14.28 -3.90
N ASP A 81 -4.53 -14.70 -2.68
CA ASP A 81 -4.82 -16.05 -2.19
C ASP A 81 -6.33 -16.26 -1.95
N ASP A 82 -7.11 -15.18 -1.82
CA ASP A 82 -8.56 -15.24 -1.66
C ASP A 82 -9.30 -15.72 -2.92
N LEU A 83 -8.64 -15.69 -4.07
CA LEU A 83 -9.21 -16.12 -5.34
C LEU A 83 -8.66 -17.47 -5.78
N GLY A 84 -9.55 -18.35 -6.25
CA GLY A 84 -9.22 -19.65 -6.78
C GLY A 84 -8.80 -19.65 -8.26
N LEU A 85 -9.11 -20.74 -8.94
CA LEU A 85 -8.93 -20.92 -10.37
C LEU A 85 -10.27 -20.72 -11.10
N ASP A 86 -10.19 -20.37 -12.37
CA ASP A 86 -11.37 -20.38 -13.26
C ASP A 86 -11.69 -21.80 -13.76
N GLU A 87 -12.73 -21.93 -14.57
CA GLU A 87 -13.16 -23.20 -15.15
C GLU A 87 -12.08 -23.86 -16.04
N ASN A 88 -11.13 -23.08 -16.53
CA ASN A 88 -10.03 -23.54 -17.40
C ASN A 88 -8.73 -23.78 -16.62
N GLY A 89 -8.75 -23.63 -15.29
CA GLY A 89 -7.59 -23.83 -14.42
C GLY A 89 -6.64 -22.62 -14.35
N ASN A 90 -7.04 -21.44 -14.84
CA ASN A 90 -6.23 -20.23 -14.75
C ASN A 90 -6.44 -19.55 -13.40
N LYS A 91 -5.39 -18.98 -12.83
CA LYS A 91 -5.46 -18.23 -11.56
C LYS A 91 -6.24 -16.94 -11.72
N LEU A 92 -7.34 -16.82 -11.00
CA LEU A 92 -8.11 -15.60 -10.93
C LEU A 92 -7.32 -14.48 -10.21
N ALA A 93 -7.51 -13.26 -10.65
CA ALA A 93 -6.86 -12.08 -10.12
C ALA A 93 -7.86 -10.94 -9.88
N TYR A 94 -7.59 -10.10 -8.89
CA TYR A 94 -8.23 -8.81 -8.81
C TYR A 94 -7.62 -7.87 -9.85
N ASN A 95 -8.47 -7.15 -10.58
CA ASN A 95 -8.01 -6.01 -11.36
C ASN A 95 -8.15 -4.75 -10.51
N ILE A 96 -7.07 -4.36 -9.86
CA ILE A 96 -7.05 -3.17 -8.97
C ILE A 96 -7.43 -1.90 -9.73
N ALA A 97 -7.08 -1.79 -11.01
CA ALA A 97 -7.45 -0.61 -11.81
C ALA A 97 -8.96 -0.36 -11.89
N LYS A 98 -9.77 -1.41 -11.72
CA LYS A 98 -11.24 -1.38 -11.79
C LYS A 98 -11.93 -1.79 -10.48
N MET A 99 -11.16 -2.09 -9.45
CA MET A 99 -11.70 -2.51 -8.16
C MET A 99 -12.43 -1.36 -7.48
N PRO A 100 -13.64 -1.56 -6.94
CA PRO A 100 -14.33 -0.54 -6.15
C PRO A 100 -13.49 -0.12 -4.95
N THR A 101 -13.46 1.18 -4.65
CA THR A 101 -12.66 1.74 -3.54
C THR A 101 -12.98 1.06 -2.20
N LYS A 102 -14.22 0.67 -1.97
CA LYS A 102 -14.63 -0.05 -0.76
C LYS A 102 -13.92 -1.41 -0.61
N GLU A 103 -13.67 -2.11 -1.71
CA GLU A 103 -12.97 -3.40 -1.70
C GLU A 103 -11.48 -3.24 -1.45
N MET A 104 -10.90 -2.09 -1.81
CA MET A 104 -9.50 -1.78 -1.53
C MET A 104 -9.19 -1.69 -0.03
N PHE A 105 -10.17 -1.43 0.84
CA PHE A 105 -9.94 -1.47 2.30
C PHE A 105 -9.55 -2.87 2.79
N ASN A 106 -9.93 -3.93 2.09
CA ASN A 106 -9.53 -5.30 2.42
C ASN A 106 -8.10 -5.63 1.94
N VAL A 107 -7.60 -4.90 0.96
CA VAL A 107 -6.28 -5.12 0.33
C VAL A 107 -5.22 -4.22 0.97
N ARG A 108 -5.55 -2.95 1.17
CA ARG A 108 -4.62 -1.96 1.76
C ARG A 108 -4.33 -2.28 3.22
N GLY A 109 -3.04 -2.28 3.56
CA GLY A 109 -2.56 -2.53 4.92
C GLY A 109 -2.55 -4.00 5.34
N LYS A 110 -3.21 -4.88 4.60
CA LYS A 110 -3.21 -6.33 4.81
C LYS A 110 -2.36 -7.05 3.76
N ASP A 111 -2.76 -6.95 2.49
CA ASP A 111 -2.12 -7.67 1.39
C ASP A 111 -1.04 -6.82 0.71
N ILE A 112 -1.28 -5.53 0.58
CA ILE A 112 -0.35 -4.56 -0.01
C ILE A 112 -0.22 -3.36 0.91
N THR A 113 1.02 -3.02 1.25
CA THR A 113 1.36 -1.82 2.04
C THR A 113 2.23 -0.88 1.25
N MET A 114 2.30 0.38 1.67
CA MET A 114 3.13 1.39 1.04
C MET A 114 3.86 2.22 2.09
N ILE A 115 5.16 2.42 1.87
CA ILE A 115 5.97 3.38 2.63
C ILE A 115 6.12 4.64 1.77
N PHE A 116 5.68 5.78 2.30
CA PHE A 116 5.75 7.05 1.59
C PHE A 116 7.13 7.70 1.71
N GLN A 117 7.46 8.55 0.74
CA GLN A 117 8.75 9.23 0.67
C GLN A 117 9.00 10.19 1.84
N GLU A 118 7.93 10.76 2.40
CA GLU A 118 7.97 11.64 3.58
C GLU A 118 7.12 11.08 4.72
N PRO A 119 7.60 10.07 5.46
CA PRO A 119 6.81 9.41 6.49
C PRO A 119 6.52 10.30 7.69
N MET A 120 7.31 11.37 7.89
CA MET A 120 7.23 12.26 9.07
C MET A 120 5.89 12.98 9.23
N THR A 121 5.16 13.17 8.13
CA THR A 121 3.84 13.83 8.11
C THR A 121 2.67 12.87 8.30
N SER A 122 2.94 11.56 8.30
CA SER A 122 1.89 10.53 8.36
C SER A 122 1.42 10.24 9.77
N LEU A 123 2.24 10.50 10.80
CA LEU A 123 1.84 10.34 12.19
C LEU A 123 0.97 11.51 12.64
N ASN A 124 -0.23 11.20 13.13
CA ASN A 124 -1.14 12.19 13.68
C ASN A 124 -0.61 12.67 15.05
N PRO A 125 -0.33 13.96 15.25
CA PRO A 125 0.31 14.47 16.45
C PRO A 125 -0.58 14.42 17.70
N VAL A 126 -1.90 14.26 17.54
CA VAL A 126 -2.85 14.28 18.67
C VAL A 126 -3.14 12.90 19.25
N PHE A 127 -2.63 11.83 18.63
CA PHE A 127 -2.77 10.46 19.12
C PHE A 127 -1.43 9.86 19.51
N THR A 128 -1.44 8.98 20.51
CA THR A 128 -0.24 8.24 20.91
C THR A 128 0.20 7.27 19.81
N ILE A 129 1.47 6.88 19.84
CA ILE A 129 2.03 5.90 18.91
C ILE A 129 1.26 4.57 18.99
N GLY A 130 1.04 4.08 20.20
CA GLY A 130 0.30 2.83 20.41
C GLY A 130 -1.11 2.86 19.85
N TYR A 131 -1.83 3.97 20.04
CA TYR A 131 -3.18 4.12 19.48
C TYR A 131 -3.18 3.98 17.94
N GLN A 132 -2.25 4.65 17.27
CA GLN A 132 -2.17 4.64 15.81
C GLN A 132 -1.76 3.28 15.24
N LEU A 133 -0.86 2.57 15.92
CA LEU A 133 -0.44 1.23 15.51
C LEU A 133 -1.54 0.18 15.77
N ASP A 134 -2.19 0.26 16.92
CA ASP A 134 -3.29 -0.64 17.28
C ASP A 134 -4.49 -0.49 16.34
N GLU A 135 -4.76 0.74 15.85
CA GLU A 135 -5.85 1.01 14.91
C GLU A 135 -5.77 0.14 13.66
N VAL A 136 -4.57 -0.06 13.11
CA VAL A 136 -4.36 -0.92 11.95
C VAL A 136 -4.79 -2.36 12.25
N MET A 137 -4.46 -2.87 13.44
CA MET A 137 -4.85 -4.21 13.86
C MET A 137 -6.37 -4.33 14.04
N PHE A 138 -7.00 -3.34 14.67
CA PHE A 138 -8.46 -3.35 14.86
C PHE A 138 -9.24 -3.26 13.55
N ILE A 139 -8.72 -2.55 12.54
CA ILE A 139 -9.34 -2.48 11.22
C ILE A 139 -9.34 -3.86 10.55
N HIS A 140 -8.23 -4.57 10.59
CA HIS A 140 -8.08 -5.85 9.89
C HIS A 140 -8.49 -7.08 10.72
N TYR A 141 -8.42 -6.97 12.04
CA TYR A 141 -8.72 -8.04 12.99
C TYR A 141 -9.63 -7.54 14.12
N PRO A 142 -10.88 -7.16 13.81
CA PRO A 142 -11.77 -6.48 14.77
C PRO A 142 -12.14 -7.32 16.01
N ASN A 143 -11.96 -8.63 15.93
CA ASN A 143 -12.26 -9.56 17.02
C ASN A 143 -11.04 -9.89 17.90
N MET A 144 -9.84 -9.36 17.57
CA MET A 144 -8.63 -9.62 18.35
C MET A 144 -8.73 -8.91 19.73
N PRO A 145 -8.41 -9.61 20.82
CA PRO A 145 -8.40 -9.01 22.16
C PRO A 145 -7.43 -7.82 22.24
N LYS A 146 -7.82 -6.78 22.97
CA LYS A 146 -6.99 -5.55 23.10
C LYS A 146 -5.60 -5.81 23.66
N GLU A 147 -5.48 -6.73 24.59
CA GLU A 147 -4.19 -7.11 25.18
C GLU A 147 -3.27 -7.79 24.18
N GLU A 148 -3.83 -8.59 23.27
CA GLU A 148 -3.10 -9.25 22.20
C GLU A 148 -2.63 -8.23 21.14
N VAL A 149 -3.51 -7.30 20.73
CA VAL A 149 -3.16 -6.19 19.84
C VAL A 149 -2.00 -5.37 20.41
N LYS A 150 -2.09 -4.97 21.69
CA LYS A 150 -1.03 -4.21 22.37
C LYS A 150 0.28 -4.98 22.43
N ALA A 151 0.23 -6.28 22.77
CA ALA A 151 1.43 -7.13 22.81
C ALA A 151 2.10 -7.19 21.45
N HIS A 152 1.32 -7.36 20.39
CA HIS A 152 1.82 -7.36 19.01
C HIS A 152 2.44 -6.02 18.61
N THR A 153 1.79 -4.91 18.94
CA THR A 153 2.35 -3.57 18.69
C THR A 153 3.68 -3.36 19.39
N ILE A 154 3.81 -3.77 20.65
CA ILE A 154 5.07 -3.68 21.39
C ILE A 154 6.15 -4.57 20.77
N GLU A 155 5.79 -5.78 20.33
CA GLU A 155 6.71 -6.67 19.62
C GLU A 155 7.23 -6.01 18.32
N MET A 156 6.35 -5.39 17.53
CA MET A 156 6.76 -4.68 16.30
C MET A 156 7.70 -3.51 16.61
N LEU A 157 7.43 -2.73 17.65
CA LEU A 157 8.33 -1.66 18.10
C LEU A 157 9.71 -2.20 18.50
N ASN A 158 9.78 -3.36 19.14
CA ASN A 158 11.05 -4.04 19.44
C ASN A 158 11.78 -4.47 18.17
N LEU A 159 11.07 -5.07 17.22
CA LEU A 159 11.66 -5.56 15.96
C LEU A 159 12.32 -4.44 15.14
N VAL A 160 11.75 -3.26 15.15
CA VAL A 160 12.34 -2.09 14.48
C VAL A 160 13.41 -1.38 15.32
N GLY A 161 13.80 -1.94 16.45
CA GLY A 161 14.89 -1.44 17.29
C GLY A 161 14.53 -0.18 18.11
N ILE A 162 13.26 -0.02 18.48
CA ILE A 162 12.85 1.04 19.41
C ILE A 162 13.26 0.66 20.84
N SER A 163 14.07 1.52 21.46
CA SER A 163 14.39 1.38 22.88
C SER A 163 13.17 1.72 23.74
N MET A 164 12.92 0.94 24.78
CA MET A 164 11.77 1.13 25.69
C MET A 164 10.42 1.20 24.95
N PRO A 165 10.03 0.14 24.22
CA PRO A 165 8.84 0.15 23.36
C PRO A 165 7.55 0.43 24.13
N GLU A 166 7.44 -0.01 25.36
CA GLU A 166 6.26 0.26 26.22
C GLU A 166 6.10 1.74 26.56
N ARG A 167 7.22 2.46 26.73
CA ARG A 167 7.20 3.91 26.90
C ARG A 167 6.79 4.61 25.61
N VAL A 168 7.39 4.20 24.49
CA VAL A 168 7.10 4.77 23.16
C VAL A 168 5.66 4.48 22.75
N TYR A 169 5.11 3.33 23.10
CA TYR A 169 3.69 3.02 22.91
C TYR A 169 2.76 4.09 23.49
N LYS A 170 3.12 4.64 24.67
CA LYS A 170 2.35 5.69 25.35
C LYS A 170 2.72 7.11 24.92
N SER A 171 3.78 7.29 24.15
CA SER A 171 4.29 8.58 23.73
C SER A 171 3.52 9.13 22.53
N TYR A 172 3.57 10.45 22.40
CA TYR A 172 3.08 11.16 21.21
C TYR A 172 4.20 11.32 20.16
N PRO A 173 3.87 11.52 18.88
CA PRO A 173 4.89 11.69 17.82
C PRO A 173 5.93 12.79 18.11
N HIS A 174 5.54 13.90 18.72
CA HIS A 174 6.45 15.01 19.05
C HIS A 174 7.48 14.69 20.14
N GLU A 175 7.25 13.65 20.93
CA GLU A 175 8.18 13.18 21.95
C GLU A 175 9.28 12.28 21.37
N LEU A 176 9.17 11.88 20.11
CA LEU A 176 10.12 11.01 19.43
C LEU A 176 11.12 11.79 18.59
N SER A 177 12.37 11.31 18.54
CA SER A 177 13.35 11.80 17.56
C SER A 177 12.92 11.49 16.12
N GLY A 178 13.51 12.20 15.16
CA GLY A 178 13.24 11.96 13.74
C GLY A 178 13.47 10.50 13.33
N GLY A 179 14.59 9.91 13.76
CA GLY A 179 14.92 8.52 13.47
C GLY A 179 13.96 7.52 14.14
N MET A 180 13.46 7.83 15.34
CA MET A 180 12.43 7.00 15.99
C MET A 180 11.11 7.07 15.24
N ARG A 181 10.65 8.27 14.85
CA ARG A 181 9.44 8.44 14.05
C ARG A 181 9.52 7.67 12.74
N GLN A 182 10.66 7.71 12.06
CA GLN A 182 10.88 6.98 10.82
C GLN A 182 10.81 5.46 11.01
N ARG A 183 11.30 4.93 12.13
CA ARG A 183 11.21 3.49 12.43
C ARG A 183 9.82 3.03 12.86
N VAL A 184 9.04 3.91 13.49
CA VAL A 184 7.65 3.64 13.85
C VAL A 184 6.75 3.57 12.61
N MET A 185 7.05 4.36 11.59
CA MET A 185 6.32 4.39 10.31
C MET A 185 6.65 3.18 9.44
#